data_a92617258975f0a3c1db7c1a303b0dd4
#
_entry.id   a92617258975f0a3c1db7c1a303b0dd4
#
_cell.length_a   1.000
_cell.length_b   1.000
_cell.length_c   1.000
_cell.angle_alpha   90.00
_cell.angle_beta   90.00
_cell.angle_gamma   90.00
#
_symmetry.space_group_name_H-M   'P 1'
#
loop_
_entity.id
_entity.type
_entity.pdbx_description
1 polymer ?
#
loop_
_entity_poly.entity_id
_entity_poly.type
_entity_poly.pdbx_seq_one_letter_code
_entity_poly.pdbx_strand_id
1 'polypeptide(L)'
;MSPSTTLQWEDGGQTHSAQWHSENGIAPHKKIQIADDTLTADIAYRLACEGTAMLYKGDFQNARQLLQALVRRVDKPSKKSSRADRVAKEKTKSPLDTFNLHRLAQSQRARILGMILIPVNADHSIPLRRAPDVAQACLQAYGEKTEPYVISLRELLGVISAHEWRKNGVQVLTRDDEEVRIHPHYGVFSPVRGEYIELVLKTPLPAAIKKSSTAFDIGAGTGVIAVVLALRGIQKIVCTDLDNRAIACAQENIERLDLQSQIEVLKTDLFPSGKAALIVCNPPWLPARPSSSLERAVYDPESQMLKGFLSNLKNHLLDDGEGWLILSDLAEHLGLRSRDELLNWIEQANLKVLARVDTKPTHHKAFDQTDALHAARSKEVTSLWRLALK
;
A
#
# COMPACT_ATOMS: atom_id res chain seq x y z
N MET A 1 13.31 16.84 20.58
CA MET A 1 13.06 15.67 21.48
C MET A 1 12.33 14.63 20.66
N SER A 2 12.93 13.47 20.43
CA SER A 2 12.21 12.35 19.83
C SER A 2 11.00 12.03 20.70
N PRO A 3 9.80 11.81 20.13
CA PRO A 3 8.63 11.46 20.93
C PRO A 3 8.95 10.19 21.72
N SER A 4 8.53 10.17 23.00
CA SER A 4 8.63 8.96 23.85
C SER A 4 8.02 7.78 23.08
N THR A 5 8.80 6.72 22.89
CA THR A 5 8.33 5.46 22.31
C THR A 5 7.89 4.45 23.38
N THR A 6 7.70 4.91 24.64
CA THR A 6 7.41 4.06 25.79
C THR A 6 5.94 4.17 26.16
N LEU A 7 5.28 3.04 26.33
CA LEU A 7 3.98 2.91 26.99
C LEU A 7 4.17 2.77 28.48
N GLN A 8 3.24 3.34 29.28
CA GLN A 8 3.19 3.16 30.74
C GLN A 8 1.77 2.80 31.16
N TRP A 9 1.64 1.88 32.10
CA TRP A 9 0.35 1.47 32.66
C TRP A 9 0.48 1.04 34.12
N GLU A 10 -0.63 1.08 34.83
CA GLU A 10 -0.75 0.59 36.22
C GLU A 10 -1.30 -0.84 36.20
N ASP A 11 -0.69 -1.74 36.99
CA ASP A 11 -1.15 -3.10 37.22
C ASP A 11 -0.78 -3.54 38.62
N GLY A 12 -1.80 -3.96 39.43
CA GLY A 12 -1.61 -4.37 40.82
C GLY A 12 -1.00 -3.28 41.73
N GLY A 13 -1.21 -1.99 41.41
CA GLY A 13 -0.64 -0.85 42.15
C GLY A 13 0.82 -0.55 41.84
N GLN A 14 1.37 -1.16 40.77
CA GLN A 14 2.72 -0.91 40.28
C GLN A 14 2.66 -0.29 38.87
N THR A 15 3.56 0.66 38.61
CA THR A 15 3.74 1.23 37.29
C THR A 15 4.64 0.33 36.46
N HIS A 16 4.15 -0.09 35.31
CA HIS A 16 4.88 -0.88 34.31
C HIS A 16 5.15 -0.03 33.08
N SER A 17 6.21 -0.39 32.34
CA SER A 17 6.53 0.25 31.06
C SER A 17 7.03 -0.77 30.05
N ALA A 18 6.81 -0.50 28.76
CA ALA A 18 7.37 -1.26 27.66
C ALA A 18 7.56 -0.35 26.43
N GLN A 19 8.39 -0.76 25.49
CA GLN A 19 8.51 -0.09 24.21
C GLN A 19 7.20 -0.16 23.43
N TRP A 20 6.79 0.95 22.86
CA TRP A 20 5.67 1.00 21.92
C TRP A 20 6.17 0.83 20.50
N HIS A 21 5.62 -0.11 19.77
CA HIS A 21 5.91 -0.30 18.35
C HIS A 21 4.70 0.04 17.48
N SER A 22 4.87 0.93 16.51
CA SER A 22 3.88 1.25 15.49
C SER A 22 4.56 1.65 14.20
N GLU A 23 4.39 0.87 13.15
CA GLU A 23 4.90 1.15 11.82
C GLU A 23 4.26 2.40 11.17
N ASN A 24 3.05 2.73 11.60
CA ASN A 24 2.34 3.91 11.11
C ASN A 24 2.66 5.18 11.91
N GLY A 25 3.64 5.13 12.81
CA GLY A 25 4.04 6.28 13.62
C GLY A 25 2.95 6.76 14.59
N ILE A 26 2.02 5.87 14.99
CA ILE A 26 1.01 6.21 16.00
C ILE A 26 1.72 6.44 17.34
N ALA A 27 1.46 7.58 17.96
CA ALA A 27 2.02 7.89 19.27
C ALA A 27 1.56 6.88 20.34
N PRO A 28 2.37 6.63 21.40
CA PRO A 28 1.98 5.76 22.51
C PRO A 28 0.65 6.19 23.13
N HIS A 29 -0.17 5.21 23.49
CA HIS A 29 -1.46 5.46 24.13
C HIS A 29 -1.28 6.01 25.54
N LYS A 30 -1.99 7.09 25.86
CA LYS A 30 -1.92 7.75 27.18
C LYS A 30 -2.76 7.05 28.25
N LYS A 31 -3.82 6.33 27.84
CA LYS A 31 -4.71 5.61 28.73
C LYS A 31 -4.68 4.14 28.35
N ILE A 32 -4.25 3.30 29.29
CA ILE A 32 -4.15 1.86 29.10
C ILE A 32 -4.88 1.17 30.25
N GLN A 33 -5.67 0.17 29.93
CA GLN A 33 -6.32 -0.73 30.84
C GLN A 33 -5.88 -2.16 30.55
N ILE A 34 -5.60 -2.95 31.59
CA ILE A 34 -5.39 -4.38 31.45
C ILE A 34 -6.71 -5.03 31.09
N ALA A 35 -6.65 -5.95 30.14
CA ALA A 35 -7.78 -6.71 29.65
C ALA A 35 -7.46 -8.21 29.59
N ASP A 36 -8.47 -9.03 29.79
CA ASP A 36 -8.39 -10.48 29.70
C ASP A 36 -9.64 -11.08 29.04
N ASP A 37 -9.81 -12.38 29.19
CA ASP A 37 -10.91 -13.13 28.57
C ASP A 37 -12.30 -12.78 29.12
N THR A 38 -12.39 -12.00 30.21
CA THR A 38 -13.66 -11.54 30.81
C THR A 38 -14.17 -10.25 30.16
N LEU A 39 -13.33 -9.54 29.41
CA LEU A 39 -13.69 -8.27 28.76
C LEU A 39 -14.73 -8.48 27.66
N THR A 40 -15.92 -7.94 27.86
CA THR A 40 -16.98 -8.02 26.85
C THR A 40 -16.74 -7.05 25.69
N ALA A 41 -17.22 -7.42 24.51
CA ALA A 41 -17.05 -6.60 23.33
C ALA A 41 -17.76 -5.22 23.39
N ASP A 42 -18.81 -5.08 24.21
CA ASP A 42 -19.49 -3.79 24.40
C ASP A 42 -18.67 -2.84 25.26
N ILE A 43 -18.04 -3.36 26.32
CA ILE A 43 -17.13 -2.59 27.17
C ILE A 43 -15.87 -2.22 26.36
N ALA A 44 -15.28 -3.17 25.62
CA ALA A 44 -14.11 -2.93 24.76
C ALA A 44 -14.40 -1.84 23.73
N TYR A 45 -15.56 -1.87 23.08
CA TYR A 45 -15.95 -0.85 22.10
C TYR A 45 -16.07 0.54 22.73
N ARG A 46 -16.70 0.65 23.92
CA ARG A 46 -16.79 1.90 24.67
C ARG A 46 -15.41 2.45 25.02
N LEU A 47 -14.54 1.63 25.63
CA LEU A 47 -13.16 2.01 25.98
C LEU A 47 -12.38 2.51 24.75
N ALA A 48 -12.46 1.79 23.64
CA ALA A 48 -11.79 2.17 22.40
C ALA A 48 -12.30 3.50 21.84
N CYS A 49 -13.61 3.77 21.93
CA CYS A 49 -14.19 5.06 21.53
C CYS A 49 -13.71 6.21 22.43
N GLU A 50 -13.57 5.95 23.73
CA GLU A 50 -13.07 6.90 24.74
C GLU A 50 -11.54 7.10 24.66
N GLY A 51 -10.84 6.35 23.80
CA GLY A 51 -9.38 6.45 23.61
C GLY A 51 -8.55 5.69 24.64
N THR A 52 -9.16 4.72 25.34
CA THR A 52 -8.47 3.82 26.27
C THR A 52 -8.05 2.56 25.53
N ALA A 53 -6.74 2.30 25.45
CA ALA A 53 -6.18 1.08 24.90
C ALA A 53 -6.25 -0.08 25.91
N MET A 54 -6.41 -1.29 25.42
CA MET A 54 -6.60 -2.51 26.20
C MET A 54 -5.38 -3.41 26.01
N LEU A 55 -4.48 -3.45 27.01
CA LEU A 55 -3.35 -4.38 27.03
C LEU A 55 -3.83 -5.77 27.44
N TYR A 56 -3.81 -6.69 26.47
CA TYR A 56 -4.40 -8.01 26.64
C TYR A 56 -3.44 -8.99 27.32
N LYS A 57 -3.92 -9.66 28.37
CA LYS A 57 -3.17 -10.67 29.14
C LYS A 57 -3.81 -12.06 29.14
N GLY A 58 -4.92 -12.23 28.41
CA GLY A 58 -5.67 -13.49 28.33
C GLY A 58 -5.17 -14.42 27.21
N ASP A 59 -6.13 -15.01 26.53
CA ASP A 59 -5.90 -15.93 25.42
C ASP A 59 -5.86 -15.19 24.08
N PHE A 60 -4.85 -15.45 23.27
CA PHE A 60 -4.65 -14.76 21.98
C PHE A 60 -5.84 -14.96 21.01
N GLN A 61 -6.45 -16.16 21.00
CA GLN A 61 -7.60 -16.40 20.11
C GLN A 61 -8.82 -15.63 20.58
N ASN A 62 -8.99 -15.44 21.89
CA ASN A 62 -10.06 -14.60 22.44
C ASN A 62 -9.83 -13.11 22.11
N ALA A 63 -8.57 -12.63 22.15
CA ALA A 63 -8.24 -11.28 21.68
C ALA A 63 -8.61 -11.08 20.21
N ARG A 64 -8.33 -12.08 19.33
CA ARG A 64 -8.74 -12.04 17.91
C ARG A 64 -10.26 -12.01 17.75
N GLN A 65 -10.99 -12.82 18.51
CA GLN A 65 -12.47 -12.81 18.49
C GLN A 65 -13.02 -11.46 18.97
N LEU A 66 -12.41 -10.87 20.01
CA LEU A 66 -12.76 -9.53 20.49
C LEU A 66 -12.54 -8.48 19.40
N LEU A 67 -11.41 -8.52 18.70
CA LEU A 67 -11.15 -7.62 17.56
C LEU A 67 -12.20 -7.78 16.46
N GLN A 68 -12.58 -9.01 16.09
CA GLN A 68 -13.64 -9.26 15.12
C GLN A 68 -14.99 -8.72 15.58
N ALA A 69 -15.27 -8.83 16.89
CA ALA A 69 -16.48 -8.26 17.46
C ALA A 69 -16.48 -6.73 17.44
N LEU A 70 -15.32 -6.08 17.63
CA LEU A 70 -15.15 -4.63 17.44
C LEU A 70 -15.38 -4.23 15.98
N VAL A 71 -14.82 -4.97 15.02
CA VAL A 71 -15.06 -4.74 13.56
C VAL A 71 -16.57 -4.70 13.29
N ARG A 72 -17.32 -5.72 13.72
CA ARG A 72 -18.78 -5.76 13.51
C ARG A 72 -19.52 -4.59 14.14
N ARG A 73 -19.02 -4.03 15.28
CA ARG A 73 -19.64 -2.86 15.94
C ARG A 73 -19.33 -1.55 15.23
N VAL A 74 -18.08 -1.36 14.83
CA VAL A 74 -17.64 -0.17 14.09
C VAL A 74 -18.35 -0.09 12.74
N ASP A 75 -18.47 -1.23 12.04
CA ASP A 75 -19.06 -1.29 10.70
C ASP A 75 -20.61 -1.30 10.74
N LYS A 76 -21.22 -1.39 11.92
CA LYS A 76 -22.67 -1.35 12.07
C LYS A 76 -23.23 0.04 11.72
N PRO A 77 -24.17 0.15 10.77
CA PRO A 77 -24.78 1.42 10.43
C PRO A 77 -25.42 2.11 11.64
N SER A 78 -25.17 3.42 11.79
CA SER A 78 -25.82 4.21 12.84
C SER A 78 -27.35 4.20 12.68
N LYS A 79 -28.09 3.85 13.74
CA LYS A 79 -29.56 3.84 13.74
C LYS A 79 -30.21 5.25 13.67
N LYS A 80 -29.40 6.34 13.77
CA LYS A 80 -29.92 7.71 13.95
C LYS A 80 -30.30 8.45 12.66
N SER A 81 -30.16 7.86 11.46
CA SER A 81 -30.67 8.50 10.23
C SER A 81 -31.55 7.55 9.47
N SER A 82 -32.74 8.04 9.04
CA SER A 82 -33.61 7.28 8.16
C SER A 82 -32.92 7.00 6.83
N ARG A 83 -33.32 5.93 6.13
CA ARG A 83 -32.78 5.62 4.79
C ARG A 83 -32.99 6.80 3.82
N ALA A 84 -34.12 7.51 3.96
CA ALA A 84 -34.45 8.69 3.17
C ALA A 84 -33.50 9.87 3.44
N ASP A 85 -33.17 10.14 4.73
CA ASP A 85 -32.23 11.22 5.09
C ASP A 85 -30.82 10.94 4.61
N ARG A 86 -30.38 9.67 4.58
CA ARG A 86 -29.08 9.27 4.02
C ARG A 86 -29.02 9.50 2.53
N VAL A 87 -30.02 9.03 1.79
CA VAL A 87 -30.11 9.20 0.33
C VAL A 87 -30.18 10.68 -0.06
N ALA A 88 -30.93 11.50 0.70
CA ALA A 88 -31.01 12.94 0.46
C ALA A 88 -29.66 13.65 0.74
N LYS A 89 -28.95 13.28 1.83
CA LYS A 89 -27.63 13.82 2.15
C LYS A 89 -26.53 13.35 1.21
N GLU A 90 -26.61 12.12 0.66
CA GLU A 90 -25.66 11.62 -0.33
C GLU A 90 -25.80 12.33 -1.68
N LYS A 91 -27.02 12.67 -2.09
CA LYS A 91 -27.27 13.38 -3.37
C LYS A 91 -26.72 14.82 -3.41
N THR A 92 -26.39 15.42 -2.26
CA THR A 92 -25.92 16.80 -2.17
C THR A 92 -24.41 16.94 -1.98
N LYS A 93 -23.68 15.83 -1.79
CA LYS A 93 -22.24 15.85 -1.56
C LYS A 93 -21.45 15.76 -2.86
N SER A 94 -20.40 16.56 -2.98
CA SER A 94 -19.46 16.41 -4.08
C SER A 94 -18.69 15.07 -3.97
N PRO A 95 -18.12 14.55 -5.07
CA PRO A 95 -17.24 13.38 -5.02
C PRO A 95 -16.06 13.59 -4.04
N LEU A 96 -15.48 14.78 -4.00
CA LEU A 96 -14.41 15.17 -3.09
C LEU A 96 -14.84 15.12 -1.62
N ASP A 97 -16.04 15.63 -1.29
CA ASP A 97 -16.57 15.56 0.08
C ASP A 97 -16.79 14.11 0.50
N THR A 98 -17.32 13.30 -0.40
CA THR A 98 -17.54 11.86 -0.17
C THR A 98 -16.22 11.14 0.10
N PHE A 99 -15.17 11.43 -0.67
CA PHE A 99 -13.82 10.90 -0.46
C PHE A 99 -13.24 11.31 0.90
N ASN A 100 -13.32 12.60 1.26
CA ASN A 100 -12.80 13.11 2.53
C ASN A 100 -13.52 12.49 3.73
N LEU A 101 -14.84 12.36 3.68
CA LEU A 101 -15.64 11.70 4.71
C LEU A 101 -15.32 10.21 4.82
N HIS A 102 -15.13 9.53 3.69
CA HIS A 102 -14.70 8.13 3.67
C HIS A 102 -13.33 7.98 4.36
N ARG A 103 -12.35 8.83 4.03
CA ARG A 103 -11.04 8.81 4.66
C ARG A 103 -11.10 9.06 6.17
N LEU A 104 -11.90 10.03 6.59
CA LEU A 104 -12.13 10.30 8.02
C LEU A 104 -12.72 9.08 8.73
N ALA A 105 -13.74 8.45 8.14
CA ALA A 105 -14.34 7.23 8.68
C ALA A 105 -13.33 6.08 8.77
N GLN A 106 -12.49 5.88 7.74
CA GLN A 106 -11.43 4.86 7.77
C GLN A 106 -10.38 5.15 8.85
N SER A 107 -9.98 6.40 9.02
CA SER A 107 -9.05 6.80 10.09
C SER A 107 -9.63 6.54 11.49
N GLN A 108 -10.90 6.91 11.72
CA GLN A 108 -11.60 6.61 13.00
C GLN A 108 -11.73 5.12 13.23
N ARG A 109 -12.09 4.36 12.20
CA ARG A 109 -12.16 2.89 12.25
C ARG A 109 -10.80 2.29 12.61
N ALA A 110 -9.73 2.73 11.95
CA ALA A 110 -8.36 2.28 12.23
C ALA A 110 -7.94 2.56 13.67
N ARG A 111 -8.26 3.75 14.19
CA ARG A 111 -8.00 4.15 15.57
C ARG A 111 -8.71 3.22 16.57
N ILE A 112 -10.00 2.96 16.40
CA ILE A 112 -10.76 2.10 17.31
C ILE A 112 -10.24 0.66 17.27
N LEU A 113 -9.98 0.11 16.09
CA LEU A 113 -9.49 -1.26 15.94
C LEU A 113 -8.01 -1.42 16.36
N GLY A 114 -7.25 -0.33 16.48
CA GLY A 114 -5.89 -0.32 16.99
C GLY A 114 -5.79 -0.35 18.53
N MET A 115 -6.92 -0.31 19.28
CA MET A 115 -6.91 -0.19 20.72
C MET A 115 -6.70 -1.50 21.49
N ILE A 116 -6.71 -2.67 20.86
CA ILE A 116 -6.30 -3.93 21.47
C ILE A 116 -4.80 -4.08 21.31
N LEU A 117 -4.07 -4.15 22.40
CA LEU A 117 -2.62 -4.21 22.44
C LEU A 117 -2.15 -5.60 22.87
N ILE A 118 -1.07 -6.07 22.29
CA ILE A 118 -0.44 -7.37 22.55
C ILE A 118 1.00 -7.14 23.03
N PRO A 119 1.40 -7.72 24.17
CA PRO A 119 2.79 -7.75 24.58
C PRO A 119 3.57 -8.76 23.72
N VAL A 120 4.79 -8.42 23.33
CA VAL A 120 5.69 -9.26 22.54
C VAL A 120 7.07 -9.22 23.18
N ASN A 121 7.70 -10.37 23.33
CA ASN A 121 9.06 -10.48 23.86
C ASN A 121 10.10 -10.02 22.83
N ALA A 122 11.35 -9.83 23.27
CA ALA A 122 12.45 -9.42 22.39
C ALA A 122 12.74 -10.43 21.25
N ASP A 123 12.49 -11.72 21.49
CA ASP A 123 12.60 -12.80 20.50
C ASP A 123 11.35 -12.91 19.58
N HIS A 124 10.45 -11.93 19.65
CA HIS A 124 9.17 -11.89 18.96
C HIS A 124 8.13 -12.94 19.39
N SER A 125 8.39 -13.72 20.43
CA SER A 125 7.36 -14.60 21.01
C SER A 125 6.26 -13.81 21.71
N ILE A 126 5.02 -14.32 21.68
CA ILE A 126 3.88 -13.68 22.33
C ILE A 126 3.58 -14.43 23.64
N PRO A 127 3.68 -13.79 24.82
CA PRO A 127 3.49 -14.42 26.12
C PRO A 127 1.99 -14.59 26.48
N LEU A 128 1.17 -15.03 25.53
CA LEU A 128 -0.26 -15.28 25.71
C LEU A 128 -0.58 -16.74 25.38
N ARG A 129 -1.62 -17.28 26.02
CA ARG A 129 -2.09 -18.63 25.70
C ARG A 129 -2.54 -18.72 24.26
N ARG A 130 -2.31 -19.86 23.61
CA ARG A 130 -2.68 -20.17 22.21
C ARG A 130 -2.22 -19.12 21.20
N ALA A 131 -1.17 -18.38 21.51
CA ALA A 131 -0.55 -17.48 20.56
C ALA A 131 0.12 -18.27 19.41
N PRO A 132 0.04 -17.80 18.16
CA PRO A 132 0.81 -18.39 17.07
C PRO A 132 2.30 -18.07 17.23
N ASP A 133 3.14 -18.87 16.60
CA ASP A 133 4.53 -18.47 16.37
C ASP A 133 4.55 -17.37 15.30
N VAL A 134 5.08 -16.22 15.68
CA VAL A 134 5.18 -15.03 14.82
C VAL A 134 6.63 -14.53 14.69
N ALA A 135 7.59 -15.27 15.26
CA ALA A 135 8.97 -14.81 15.35
C ALA A 135 9.55 -14.46 13.98
N GLN A 136 9.40 -15.33 12.99
CA GLN A 136 9.89 -15.07 11.64
C GLN A 136 9.13 -13.92 10.95
N ALA A 137 7.82 -13.83 11.12
CA ALA A 137 7.01 -12.75 10.53
C ALA A 137 7.42 -11.38 11.08
N CYS A 138 7.59 -11.30 12.42
CA CYS A 138 8.02 -10.06 13.09
C CYS A 138 9.48 -9.73 12.77
N LEU A 139 10.38 -10.71 12.71
CA LEU A 139 11.77 -10.50 12.32
C LEU A 139 11.86 -9.91 10.90
N GLN A 140 11.11 -10.42 9.95
CA GLN A 140 11.07 -9.91 8.58
C GLN A 140 10.49 -8.50 8.47
N ALA A 141 9.51 -8.15 9.32
CA ALA A 141 8.85 -6.85 9.28
C ALA A 141 9.61 -5.77 10.07
N TYR A 142 10.20 -6.12 11.20
CA TYR A 142 10.70 -5.19 12.21
C TYR A 142 12.20 -5.31 12.48
N GLY A 143 12.86 -6.37 11.99
CA GLY A 143 14.23 -6.71 12.36
C GLY A 143 14.35 -7.22 13.79
N GLU A 144 15.58 -7.43 14.25
CA GLU A 144 15.88 -7.84 15.62
C GLU A 144 15.44 -6.80 16.65
N LYS A 145 15.01 -7.26 17.82
CA LYS A 145 14.68 -6.44 18.98
C LYS A 145 15.52 -6.85 20.17
N THR A 146 15.94 -5.88 20.96
CA THR A 146 16.73 -6.10 22.19
C THR A 146 15.88 -6.11 23.44
N GLU A 147 14.65 -5.57 23.36
CA GLU A 147 13.74 -5.41 24.50
C GLU A 147 12.31 -5.83 24.12
N PRO A 148 11.54 -6.29 25.11
CA PRO A 148 10.10 -6.52 24.92
C PRO A 148 9.39 -5.25 24.46
N TYR A 149 8.36 -5.42 23.66
CA TYR A 149 7.56 -4.32 23.13
C TYR A 149 6.06 -4.63 23.15
N VAL A 150 5.27 -3.60 22.94
CA VAL A 150 3.81 -3.72 22.81
C VAL A 150 3.40 -3.21 21.43
N ILE A 151 2.51 -3.93 20.79
CA ILE A 151 2.00 -3.64 19.46
C ILE A 151 0.49 -3.76 19.42
N SER A 152 -0.15 -3.04 18.50
CA SER A 152 -1.58 -3.25 18.21
C SER A 152 -1.82 -4.65 17.62
N LEU A 153 -2.82 -5.38 18.13
CA LEU A 153 -3.22 -6.68 17.58
C LEU A 153 -3.54 -6.59 16.07
N ARG A 154 -4.18 -5.50 15.66
CA ARG A 154 -4.50 -5.26 14.25
C ARG A 154 -3.24 -5.19 13.38
N GLU A 155 -2.21 -4.50 13.85
CA GLU A 155 -0.93 -4.38 13.13
C GLU A 155 -0.22 -5.75 13.08
N LEU A 156 -0.16 -6.45 14.21
CA LEU A 156 0.42 -7.79 14.30
C LEU A 156 -0.25 -8.79 13.33
N LEU A 157 -1.59 -8.78 13.23
CA LEU A 157 -2.30 -9.61 12.26
C LEU A 157 -1.97 -9.21 10.81
N GLY A 158 -1.71 -7.94 10.55
CA GLY A 158 -1.22 -7.45 9.26
C GLY A 158 0.16 -8.02 8.91
N VAL A 159 1.07 -8.07 9.87
CA VAL A 159 2.41 -8.67 9.72
C VAL A 159 2.33 -10.17 9.43
N ILE A 160 1.52 -10.90 10.21
CA ILE A 160 1.28 -12.34 9.98
C ILE A 160 0.74 -12.58 8.56
N SER A 161 -0.25 -11.78 8.14
CA SER A 161 -0.81 -11.89 6.79
C SER A 161 0.22 -11.58 5.70
N ALA A 162 1.05 -10.54 5.88
CA ALA A 162 2.09 -10.20 4.92
C ALA A 162 3.17 -11.28 4.82
N HIS A 163 3.52 -11.92 5.94
CA HIS A 163 4.44 -13.07 5.95
C HIS A 163 3.90 -14.23 5.11
N GLU A 164 2.61 -14.57 5.26
CA GLU A 164 1.98 -15.61 4.44
C GLU A 164 1.96 -15.25 2.94
N TRP A 165 1.68 -13.99 2.59
CA TRP A 165 1.78 -13.51 1.21
C TRP A 165 3.21 -13.60 0.67
N ARG A 166 4.22 -13.22 1.48
CA ARG A 166 5.63 -13.35 1.09
C ARG A 166 6.03 -14.80 0.89
N LYS A 167 5.59 -15.70 1.77
CA LYS A 167 5.88 -17.14 1.69
C LYS A 167 5.28 -17.78 0.45
N ASN A 168 4.01 -17.51 0.16
CA ASN A 168 3.28 -18.14 -0.93
C ASN A 168 3.51 -17.46 -2.29
N GLY A 169 3.86 -16.17 -2.28
CA GLY A 169 3.94 -15.34 -3.47
C GLY A 169 2.57 -15.05 -4.12
N VAL A 170 2.55 -14.03 -4.95
CA VAL A 170 1.39 -13.66 -5.79
C VAL A 170 1.70 -14.05 -7.22
N GLN A 171 0.87 -14.88 -7.82
CA GLN A 171 0.95 -15.18 -9.24
C GLN A 171 0.64 -13.92 -10.05
N VAL A 172 1.55 -13.52 -10.93
CA VAL A 172 1.42 -12.30 -11.75
C VAL A 172 1.22 -12.60 -13.22
N LEU A 173 1.77 -13.70 -13.71
CA LEU A 173 1.58 -14.20 -15.06
C LEU A 173 1.95 -15.69 -15.14
N THR A 174 1.64 -16.33 -16.29
CA THR A 174 2.10 -17.68 -16.64
C THR A 174 2.95 -17.58 -17.91
N ARG A 175 4.11 -18.22 -17.93
CA ARG A 175 5.00 -18.31 -19.07
C ARG A 175 5.45 -19.77 -19.24
N ASP A 176 5.31 -20.31 -20.45
CA ASP A 176 5.73 -21.67 -20.79
C ASP A 176 5.18 -22.74 -19.79
N ASP A 177 3.90 -22.57 -19.38
CA ASP A 177 3.18 -23.34 -18.38
C ASP A 177 3.71 -23.18 -16.93
N GLU A 178 4.69 -22.33 -16.69
CA GLU A 178 5.19 -22.01 -15.35
C GLU A 178 4.59 -20.71 -14.80
N GLU A 179 4.23 -20.76 -13.52
CA GLU A 179 3.71 -19.58 -12.81
C GLU A 179 4.84 -18.66 -12.38
N VAL A 180 4.81 -17.41 -12.85
CA VAL A 180 5.70 -16.37 -12.33
C VAL A 180 5.06 -15.75 -11.09
N ARG A 181 5.75 -15.90 -9.95
CA ARG A 181 5.28 -15.40 -8.66
C ARG A 181 6.18 -14.29 -8.11
N ILE A 182 5.56 -13.29 -7.55
CA ILE A 182 6.20 -12.18 -6.84
C ILE A 182 5.92 -12.34 -5.35
N HIS A 183 6.95 -12.21 -4.51
CA HIS A 183 6.90 -12.38 -3.07
C HIS A 183 6.99 -11.01 -2.37
N PRO A 184 5.85 -10.36 -2.04
CA PRO A 184 5.85 -9.02 -1.50
C PRO A 184 6.35 -8.99 -0.05
N HIS A 185 7.24 -8.06 0.29
CA HIS A 185 7.64 -7.80 1.67
C HIS A 185 6.57 -7.02 2.44
N TYR A 186 6.59 -7.11 3.76
CA TYR A 186 5.76 -6.27 4.61
C TYR A 186 5.98 -4.79 4.32
N GLY A 187 4.91 -4.04 4.13
CA GLY A 187 4.96 -2.61 3.82
C GLY A 187 5.20 -2.27 2.34
N VAL A 188 5.48 -3.27 1.48
CA VAL A 188 5.58 -3.10 0.03
C VAL A 188 4.25 -3.48 -0.62
N PHE A 189 3.82 -2.69 -1.60
CA PHE A 189 2.53 -2.92 -2.27
C PHE A 189 2.52 -4.23 -3.05
N SER A 190 1.60 -5.12 -2.69
CA SER A 190 1.46 -6.42 -3.35
C SER A 190 0.75 -6.29 -4.70
N PRO A 191 1.25 -6.90 -5.79
CA PRO A 191 0.68 -6.81 -7.15
C PRO A 191 -0.56 -7.71 -7.33
N VAL A 192 -1.47 -7.72 -6.35
CA VAL A 192 -2.73 -8.51 -6.42
C VAL A 192 -3.72 -7.98 -7.46
N ARG A 193 -3.53 -6.76 -7.95
CA ARG A 193 -4.28 -6.18 -9.06
C ARG A 193 -3.48 -6.37 -10.33
N GLY A 194 -3.79 -7.40 -11.11
CA GLY A 194 -3.06 -7.77 -12.31
C GLY A 194 -3.29 -6.87 -13.52
N GLU A 195 -4.30 -6.01 -13.51
CA GLU A 195 -4.73 -5.25 -14.68
C GLU A 195 -3.61 -4.39 -15.28
N TYR A 196 -2.84 -3.69 -14.44
CA TYR A 196 -1.73 -2.86 -14.91
C TYR A 196 -0.55 -3.68 -15.43
N ILE A 197 -0.35 -4.89 -14.91
CA ILE A 197 0.68 -5.83 -15.38
C ILE A 197 0.33 -6.29 -16.79
N GLU A 198 -0.94 -6.61 -17.04
CA GLU A 198 -1.42 -6.98 -18.37
C GLU A 198 -1.25 -5.84 -19.38
N LEU A 199 -1.46 -4.59 -18.97
CA LEU A 199 -1.20 -3.43 -19.84
C LEU A 199 0.26 -3.39 -20.28
N VAL A 200 1.20 -3.55 -19.33
CA VAL A 200 2.63 -3.60 -19.63
C VAL A 200 2.97 -4.83 -20.51
N LEU A 201 2.37 -5.97 -20.23
CA LEU A 201 2.63 -7.22 -20.97
C LEU A 201 2.17 -7.15 -22.43
N LYS A 202 0.97 -6.58 -22.66
CA LYS A 202 0.30 -6.60 -23.98
C LYS A 202 0.61 -5.40 -24.86
N THR A 203 1.03 -4.26 -24.30
CA THR A 203 1.34 -3.06 -25.08
C THR A 203 2.57 -3.29 -25.96
N PRO A 204 2.53 -3.03 -27.28
CA PRO A 204 3.69 -3.21 -28.16
C PRO A 204 4.89 -2.40 -27.69
N LEU A 205 6.07 -3.05 -27.59
CA LEU A 205 7.31 -2.37 -27.24
C LEU A 205 7.67 -1.31 -28.29
N PRO A 206 8.26 -0.16 -27.88
CA PRO A 206 8.70 0.88 -28.82
C PRO A 206 9.79 0.35 -29.76
N ALA A 207 9.79 0.86 -30.97
CA ALA A 207 10.79 0.45 -32.00
C ALA A 207 12.24 0.74 -31.54
N ALA A 208 12.43 1.74 -30.70
CA ALA A 208 13.71 2.10 -30.10
C ALA A 208 14.39 0.94 -29.35
N ILE A 209 13.60 -0.01 -28.77
CA ILE A 209 14.12 -1.20 -28.08
C ILE A 209 15.00 -2.06 -29.00
N LYS A 210 14.74 -2.09 -30.31
CA LYS A 210 15.57 -2.82 -31.28
C LYS A 210 16.96 -2.22 -31.43
N LYS A 211 17.11 -0.91 -31.20
CA LYS A 211 18.39 -0.19 -31.27
C LYS A 211 19.12 -0.17 -29.94
N SER A 212 18.36 -0.03 -28.84
CA SER A 212 18.87 -0.02 -27.47
C SER A 212 17.91 -0.79 -26.58
N SER A 213 18.26 -2.02 -26.23
CA SER A 213 17.45 -2.89 -25.38
C SER A 213 17.60 -2.52 -23.90
N THR A 214 17.34 -1.22 -23.58
CA THR A 214 17.46 -0.67 -22.23
C THR A 214 16.13 -0.07 -21.80
N ALA A 215 15.68 -0.41 -20.58
CA ALA A 215 14.49 0.17 -19.97
C ALA A 215 14.75 0.59 -18.51
N PHE A 216 13.95 1.56 -18.04
CA PHE A 216 13.90 1.94 -16.64
C PHE A 216 12.50 1.66 -16.07
N ASP A 217 12.44 1.16 -14.83
CA ASP A 217 11.21 0.99 -14.04
C ASP A 217 11.29 1.93 -12.84
N ILE A 218 10.48 3.00 -12.84
CA ILE A 218 10.54 4.07 -11.86
C ILE A 218 9.51 3.83 -10.75
N GLY A 219 9.98 3.66 -9.51
CA GLY A 219 9.15 3.25 -8.38
C GLY A 219 8.90 1.75 -8.39
N ALA A 220 9.97 0.97 -8.32
CA ALA A 220 9.98 -0.48 -8.54
C ALA A 220 9.04 -1.27 -7.61
N GLY A 221 8.85 -0.83 -6.37
CA GLY A 221 8.05 -1.56 -5.39
C GLY A 221 8.53 -3.01 -5.22
N THR A 222 7.76 -3.96 -5.72
CA THR A 222 8.12 -5.39 -5.71
C THR A 222 9.04 -5.82 -6.86
N GLY A 223 9.35 -4.94 -7.80
CA GLY A 223 10.10 -5.25 -9.03
C GLY A 223 9.26 -5.91 -10.12
N VAL A 224 7.94 -6.02 -9.95
CA VAL A 224 7.07 -6.76 -10.88
C VAL A 224 7.10 -6.23 -12.31
N ILE A 225 7.15 -4.91 -12.51
CA ILE A 225 7.21 -4.31 -13.85
C ILE A 225 8.56 -4.63 -14.50
N ALA A 226 9.67 -4.47 -13.77
CA ALA A 226 10.99 -4.84 -14.26
C ALA A 226 11.06 -6.31 -14.68
N VAL A 227 10.49 -7.23 -13.86
CA VAL A 227 10.37 -8.66 -14.19
C VAL A 227 9.59 -8.86 -15.50
N VAL A 228 8.43 -8.22 -15.65
CA VAL A 228 7.63 -8.32 -16.89
C VAL A 228 8.41 -7.83 -18.10
N LEU A 229 9.15 -6.73 -17.98
CA LEU A 229 9.98 -6.19 -19.06
C LEU A 229 11.12 -7.15 -19.46
N ALA A 230 11.78 -7.80 -18.49
CA ALA A 230 12.81 -8.81 -18.74
C ALA A 230 12.22 -10.03 -19.48
N LEU A 231 11.07 -10.54 -19.02
CA LEU A 231 10.36 -11.63 -19.66
C LEU A 231 9.88 -11.30 -21.07
N ARG A 232 9.72 -10.03 -21.41
CA ARG A 232 9.44 -9.54 -22.77
C ARG A 232 10.70 -9.41 -23.65
N GLY A 233 11.88 -9.77 -23.14
CA GLY A 233 13.13 -9.82 -23.86
C GLY A 233 13.98 -8.54 -23.80
N ILE A 234 13.67 -7.61 -22.90
CA ILE A 234 14.53 -6.42 -22.68
C ILE A 234 15.80 -6.87 -21.93
N GLN A 235 16.96 -6.53 -22.49
CA GLN A 235 18.24 -7.09 -22.03
C GLN A 235 18.85 -6.37 -20.84
N LYS A 236 18.59 -5.07 -20.69
CA LYS A 236 19.09 -4.27 -19.58
C LYS A 236 17.98 -3.42 -18.99
N ILE A 237 17.68 -3.66 -17.73
CA ILE A 237 16.64 -2.95 -16.99
C ILE A 237 17.26 -2.37 -15.73
N VAL A 238 16.99 -1.10 -15.45
CA VAL A 238 17.33 -0.48 -14.18
C VAL A 238 16.03 -0.11 -13.49
N CYS A 239 15.77 -0.68 -12.34
CA CYS A 239 14.62 -0.31 -11.53
C CYS A 239 15.04 0.49 -10.29
N THR A 240 14.24 1.49 -9.94
CA THR A 240 14.58 2.47 -8.90
C THR A 240 13.48 2.58 -7.87
N ASP A 241 13.87 2.78 -6.60
CA ASP A 241 12.93 3.13 -5.53
C ASP A 241 13.67 3.94 -4.43
N LEU A 242 12.94 4.67 -3.60
CA LEU A 242 13.47 5.36 -2.43
C LEU A 242 13.37 4.51 -1.15
N ASP A 243 12.41 3.62 -1.07
CA ASP A 243 12.13 2.82 0.12
C ASP A 243 13.06 1.61 0.18
N ASN A 244 13.83 1.49 1.27
CA ASN A 244 14.74 0.35 1.48
C ASN A 244 14.02 -1.01 1.46
N ARG A 245 12.76 -1.07 1.90
CA ARG A 245 11.96 -2.31 1.87
C ARG A 245 11.58 -2.68 0.43
N ALA A 246 11.24 -1.69 -0.39
CA ALA A 246 10.96 -1.91 -1.81
C ALA A 246 12.22 -2.40 -2.54
N ILE A 247 13.37 -1.77 -2.30
CA ILE A 247 14.66 -2.20 -2.86
C ILE A 247 14.96 -3.65 -2.50
N ALA A 248 14.92 -4.01 -1.20
CA ALA A 248 15.17 -5.37 -0.75
C ALA A 248 14.15 -6.38 -1.32
N CYS A 249 12.88 -5.97 -1.44
CA CYS A 249 11.82 -6.78 -2.02
C CYS A 249 12.06 -7.04 -3.51
N ALA A 250 12.38 -6.01 -4.28
CA ALA A 250 12.68 -6.13 -5.71
C ALA A 250 13.91 -7.02 -5.95
N GLN A 251 14.99 -6.82 -5.18
CA GLN A 251 16.20 -7.65 -5.27
C GLN A 251 15.90 -9.12 -5.02
N GLU A 252 15.19 -9.45 -3.92
CA GLU A 252 14.83 -10.84 -3.61
C GLU A 252 13.96 -11.48 -4.72
N ASN A 253 12.99 -10.76 -5.27
CA ASN A 253 12.15 -11.28 -6.36
C ASN A 253 12.96 -11.50 -7.65
N ILE A 254 13.87 -10.60 -7.99
CA ILE A 254 14.74 -10.70 -9.17
C ILE A 254 15.69 -11.90 -9.02
N GLU A 255 16.27 -12.10 -7.83
CA GLU A 255 17.12 -13.26 -7.53
C GLU A 255 16.37 -14.59 -7.61
N ARG A 256 15.14 -14.65 -7.07
CA ARG A 256 14.27 -15.85 -7.13
C ARG A 256 13.92 -16.27 -8.56
N LEU A 257 13.92 -15.32 -9.48
CA LEU A 257 13.58 -15.54 -10.90
C LEU A 257 14.82 -15.61 -11.81
N ASP A 258 16.02 -15.64 -11.23
CA ASP A 258 17.31 -15.68 -11.95
C ASP A 258 17.47 -14.54 -12.99
N LEU A 259 16.96 -13.34 -12.69
CA LEU A 259 16.95 -12.17 -13.57
C LEU A 259 18.02 -11.10 -13.23
N GLN A 260 18.89 -11.35 -12.25
CA GLN A 260 19.90 -10.37 -11.76
C GLN A 260 20.97 -10.00 -12.83
N SER A 261 21.12 -10.80 -13.88
CA SER A 261 21.97 -10.44 -15.03
C SER A 261 21.33 -9.41 -15.96
N GLN A 262 20.02 -9.24 -15.89
CA GLN A 262 19.24 -8.33 -16.75
C GLN A 262 18.71 -7.12 -16.00
N ILE A 263 18.46 -7.24 -14.67
CA ILE A 263 17.80 -6.22 -13.87
C ILE A 263 18.74 -5.76 -12.75
N GLU A 264 19.03 -4.47 -12.76
CA GLU A 264 19.74 -3.76 -11.68
C GLU A 264 18.75 -3.00 -10.82
N VAL A 265 18.88 -3.08 -9.49
CA VAL A 265 18.03 -2.37 -8.53
C VAL A 265 18.83 -1.26 -7.87
N LEU A 266 18.40 -0.02 -8.00
CA LEU A 266 19.08 1.16 -7.47
C LEU A 266 18.20 1.92 -6.48
N LYS A 267 18.78 2.32 -5.36
CA LYS A 267 18.16 3.27 -4.44
C LYS A 267 18.44 4.69 -4.93
N THR A 268 17.46 5.30 -5.61
CA THR A 268 17.56 6.68 -6.07
C THR A 268 16.18 7.32 -6.20
N ASP A 269 16.14 8.63 -6.18
CA ASP A 269 14.91 9.39 -6.39
C ASP A 269 14.59 9.45 -7.88
N LEU A 270 13.48 8.82 -8.25
CA LEU A 270 12.98 8.69 -9.62
C LEU A 270 14.01 8.05 -10.57
N PHE A 271 14.79 8.81 -11.30
CA PHE A 271 15.56 8.33 -12.45
C PHE A 271 16.99 7.91 -12.10
N PRO A 272 17.46 6.78 -12.67
CA PRO A 272 18.89 6.46 -12.67
C PRO A 272 19.64 7.36 -13.65
N SER A 273 20.96 7.30 -13.66
CA SER A 273 21.77 7.99 -14.66
C SER A 273 21.58 7.39 -16.05
N GLY A 274 21.73 8.23 -17.10
CA GLY A 274 21.66 7.81 -18.49
C GLY A 274 20.28 7.94 -19.13
N LYS A 275 20.13 7.29 -20.30
CA LYS A 275 18.90 7.30 -21.10
C LYS A 275 18.47 5.88 -21.45
N ALA A 276 17.17 5.66 -21.61
CA ALA A 276 16.59 4.39 -22.00
C ALA A 276 15.63 4.53 -23.19
N ALA A 277 15.43 3.43 -23.91
CA ALA A 277 14.46 3.35 -25.00
C ALA A 277 13.01 3.25 -24.48
N LEU A 278 12.84 2.73 -23.27
CA LEU A 278 11.54 2.62 -22.58
C LEU A 278 11.72 3.00 -21.12
N ILE A 279 10.85 3.86 -20.62
CA ILE A 279 10.80 4.21 -19.20
C ILE A 279 9.38 4.02 -18.71
N VAL A 280 9.19 3.13 -17.75
CA VAL A 280 7.86 2.82 -17.19
C VAL A 280 7.75 3.39 -15.78
N CYS A 281 6.59 3.95 -15.45
CA CYS A 281 6.26 4.40 -14.11
C CYS A 281 4.81 4.07 -13.79
N ASN A 282 4.60 3.44 -12.65
CA ASN A 282 3.30 3.26 -12.03
C ASN A 282 3.25 4.02 -10.70
N PRO A 283 3.12 5.36 -10.72
CA PRO A 283 3.12 6.16 -9.50
C PRO A 283 1.87 5.91 -8.67
N PRO A 284 1.82 6.32 -7.40
CA PRO A 284 0.58 6.31 -6.64
C PRO A 284 -0.48 7.18 -7.33
N TRP A 285 -1.72 6.69 -7.40
CA TRP A 285 -2.74 7.27 -8.30
C TRP A 285 -3.52 8.44 -7.73
N LEU A 286 -3.60 8.55 -6.39
CA LEU A 286 -4.45 9.54 -5.72
C LEU A 286 -3.64 10.65 -5.06
N PRO A 287 -3.86 11.93 -5.38
CA PRO A 287 -3.13 13.06 -4.83
C PRO A 287 -3.63 13.41 -3.41
N ALA A 288 -3.35 12.53 -2.44
CA ALA A 288 -3.71 12.71 -1.04
C ALA A 288 -2.56 12.28 -0.12
N ARG A 289 -2.61 12.67 1.16
CA ARG A 289 -1.56 12.29 2.12
C ARG A 289 -1.77 10.86 2.63
N PRO A 290 -0.76 9.99 2.58
CA PRO A 290 -0.84 8.66 3.16
C PRO A 290 -0.90 8.72 4.69
N SER A 291 -1.60 7.79 5.32
CA SER A 291 -1.68 7.61 6.77
C SER A 291 -0.93 6.36 7.26
N SER A 292 -0.35 5.60 6.34
CA SER A 292 0.46 4.42 6.64
C SER A 292 1.54 4.21 5.58
N SER A 293 2.54 3.37 5.88
CA SER A 293 3.60 2.99 4.92
C SER A 293 3.00 2.35 3.66
N LEU A 294 2.03 1.45 3.80
CA LEU A 294 1.37 0.79 2.67
C LEU A 294 0.55 1.79 1.82
N GLU A 295 -0.02 2.81 2.43
CA GLU A 295 -0.77 3.83 1.70
C GLU A 295 0.10 4.74 0.83
N ARG A 296 1.43 4.78 1.03
CA ARG A 296 2.36 5.52 0.15
C ARG A 296 2.34 4.99 -1.29
N ALA A 297 2.03 3.73 -1.50
CA ALA A 297 1.87 3.17 -2.83
C ALA A 297 0.52 3.53 -3.51
N VAL A 298 -0.40 4.17 -2.80
CA VAL A 298 -1.72 4.58 -3.29
C VAL A 298 -1.86 6.09 -3.38
N TYR A 299 -1.24 6.80 -2.42
CA TYR A 299 -1.37 8.24 -2.26
C TYR A 299 -0.06 8.97 -2.55
N ASP A 300 -0.10 9.90 -3.50
CA ASP A 300 0.98 10.81 -3.92
C ASP A 300 0.59 12.25 -3.57
N PRO A 301 1.05 12.78 -2.43
CA PRO A 301 0.69 14.13 -2.02
C PRO A 301 0.98 15.14 -3.14
N GLU A 302 -0.04 15.91 -3.53
CA GLU A 302 0.06 16.94 -4.58
C GLU A 302 0.55 16.41 -5.94
N SER A 303 0.46 15.09 -6.18
CA SER A 303 0.99 14.41 -7.37
C SER A 303 2.50 14.64 -7.58
N GLN A 304 3.28 14.63 -6.50
CA GLN A 304 4.72 14.95 -6.54
C GLN A 304 5.50 13.95 -7.39
N MET A 305 5.30 12.65 -7.18
CA MET A 305 5.98 11.61 -7.96
C MET A 305 5.57 11.67 -9.43
N LEU A 306 4.27 11.81 -9.70
CA LEU A 306 3.75 11.93 -11.07
C LEU A 306 4.34 13.16 -11.79
N LYS A 307 4.34 14.32 -11.16
CA LYS A 307 4.92 15.55 -11.74
C LYS A 307 6.43 15.42 -11.92
N GLY A 308 7.13 14.85 -10.93
CA GLY A 308 8.56 14.58 -11.00
C GLY A 308 8.92 13.65 -12.14
N PHE A 309 8.14 12.58 -12.34
CA PHE A 309 8.30 11.69 -13.48
C PHE A 309 8.13 12.44 -14.82
N LEU A 310 7.02 13.15 -15.02
CA LEU A 310 6.74 13.84 -16.26
C LEU A 310 7.80 14.92 -16.58
N SER A 311 8.16 15.74 -15.61
CA SER A 311 9.08 16.87 -15.83
C SER A 311 10.51 16.45 -16.18
N ASN A 312 10.94 15.28 -15.68
CA ASN A 312 12.31 14.78 -15.91
C ASN A 312 12.40 13.73 -17.03
N LEU A 313 11.29 13.15 -17.49
CA LEU A 313 11.26 12.08 -18.49
C LEU A 313 12.10 12.41 -19.73
N LYS A 314 12.00 13.66 -20.25
CA LYS A 314 12.75 14.13 -21.43
C LYS A 314 14.27 14.00 -21.31
N ASN A 315 14.81 14.09 -20.10
CA ASN A 315 16.25 14.05 -19.85
C ASN A 315 16.82 12.62 -19.92
N HIS A 316 15.94 11.64 -19.68
CA HIS A 316 16.30 10.22 -19.56
C HIS A 316 15.76 9.35 -20.70
N LEU A 317 14.95 9.91 -21.60
CA LEU A 317 14.41 9.19 -22.75
C LEU A 317 15.31 9.36 -23.97
N LEU A 318 15.53 8.27 -24.72
CA LEU A 318 16.13 8.37 -26.06
C LEU A 318 15.16 9.11 -27.00
N ASP A 319 15.67 9.74 -28.04
CA ASP A 319 14.88 10.59 -28.93
C ASP A 319 13.68 9.87 -29.58
N ASP A 320 13.84 8.59 -29.91
CA ASP A 320 12.80 7.70 -30.44
C ASP A 320 12.21 6.74 -29.38
N GLY A 321 12.52 6.97 -28.09
CA GLY A 321 12.03 6.20 -26.96
C GLY A 321 10.62 6.57 -26.51
N GLU A 322 10.06 5.77 -25.62
CA GLU A 322 8.75 6.00 -25.03
C GLU A 322 8.77 5.98 -23.49
N GLY A 323 8.05 6.92 -22.90
CA GLY A 323 7.66 6.86 -21.49
C GLY A 323 6.28 6.21 -21.36
N TRP A 324 6.15 5.20 -20.53
CA TRP A 324 4.88 4.56 -20.22
C TRP A 324 4.45 4.94 -18.82
N LEU A 325 3.40 5.75 -18.75
CA LEU A 325 2.78 6.14 -17.48
C LEU A 325 1.53 5.30 -17.24
N ILE A 326 1.50 4.56 -16.13
CA ILE A 326 0.33 3.77 -15.71
C ILE A 326 -0.44 4.58 -14.68
N LEU A 327 -1.71 4.84 -14.93
CA LEU A 327 -2.51 5.70 -14.08
C LEU A 327 -3.99 5.31 -14.13
N SER A 328 -4.66 5.31 -12.96
CA SER A 328 -6.12 5.23 -12.90
C SER A 328 -6.75 6.63 -12.98
N ASP A 329 -7.91 6.72 -13.62
CA ASP A 329 -8.73 7.93 -13.63
C ASP A 329 -9.61 8.08 -12.38
N LEU A 330 -9.42 7.24 -11.37
CA LEU A 330 -10.17 7.32 -10.10
C LEU A 330 -10.03 8.70 -9.45
N ALA A 331 -8.85 9.34 -9.54
CA ALA A 331 -8.65 10.71 -9.04
C ALA A 331 -9.58 11.73 -9.71
N GLU A 332 -9.88 11.54 -10.98
CA GLU A 332 -10.80 12.41 -11.75
C GLU A 332 -12.24 12.21 -11.26
N HIS A 333 -12.66 10.96 -11.11
CA HIS A 333 -14.00 10.62 -10.60
C HIS A 333 -14.22 11.05 -9.14
N LEU A 334 -13.16 11.20 -8.36
CA LEU A 334 -13.18 11.70 -6.99
C LEU A 334 -13.04 13.23 -6.89
N GLY A 335 -12.79 13.93 -8.02
CA GLY A 335 -12.55 15.37 -8.04
C GLY A 335 -11.25 15.81 -7.39
N LEU A 336 -10.22 14.93 -7.37
CA LEU A 336 -8.91 15.18 -6.79
C LEU A 336 -7.90 15.71 -7.80
N ARG A 337 -8.09 15.40 -9.07
CA ARG A 337 -7.28 15.86 -10.22
C ARG A 337 -8.16 15.76 -11.45
N SER A 338 -8.12 16.75 -12.33
CA SER A 338 -8.82 16.68 -13.61
C SER A 338 -7.97 16.03 -14.71
N ARG A 339 -8.62 15.59 -15.79
CA ARG A 339 -7.94 15.12 -17.01
C ARG A 339 -7.11 16.24 -17.64
N ASP A 340 -7.64 17.46 -17.67
CA ASP A 340 -6.98 18.62 -18.27
C ASP A 340 -5.70 19.01 -17.50
N GLU A 341 -5.70 18.87 -16.16
CA GLU A 341 -4.48 19.06 -15.37
C GLU A 341 -3.39 18.06 -15.77
N LEU A 342 -3.73 16.77 -15.94
CA LEU A 342 -2.76 15.75 -16.38
C LEU A 342 -2.21 16.07 -17.78
N LEU A 343 -3.08 16.42 -18.72
CA LEU A 343 -2.68 16.76 -20.09
C LEU A 343 -1.80 18.02 -20.13
N ASN A 344 -2.12 19.03 -19.33
CA ASN A 344 -1.31 20.22 -19.18
C ASN A 344 0.09 19.92 -18.63
N TRP A 345 0.22 19.03 -17.62
CA TRP A 345 1.55 18.63 -17.12
C TRP A 345 2.37 17.89 -18.16
N ILE A 346 1.74 17.01 -18.96
CA ILE A 346 2.40 16.32 -20.09
C ILE A 346 2.89 17.35 -21.10
N GLU A 347 2.06 18.32 -21.46
CA GLU A 347 2.41 19.37 -22.43
C GLU A 347 3.55 20.27 -21.94
N GLN A 348 3.46 20.73 -20.69
CA GLN A 348 4.50 21.57 -20.04
C GLN A 348 5.84 20.84 -19.91
N ALA A 349 5.83 19.51 -19.79
CA ALA A 349 7.03 18.68 -19.80
C ALA A 349 7.66 18.49 -21.19
N ASN A 350 7.11 19.13 -22.24
CA ASN A 350 7.51 18.97 -23.64
C ASN A 350 7.33 17.54 -24.16
N LEU A 351 6.26 16.88 -23.71
CA LEU A 351 5.86 15.54 -24.12
C LEU A 351 4.58 15.56 -24.93
N LYS A 352 4.38 14.52 -25.74
CA LYS A 352 3.12 14.25 -26.46
C LYS A 352 2.60 12.86 -26.14
N VAL A 353 1.29 12.71 -26.16
CA VAL A 353 0.63 11.41 -26.04
C VAL A 353 0.59 10.73 -27.40
N LEU A 354 1.24 9.58 -27.53
CA LEU A 354 1.20 8.75 -28.74
C LEU A 354 -0.08 7.89 -28.78
N ALA A 355 -0.41 7.29 -27.65
CA ALA A 355 -1.56 6.42 -27.49
C ALA A 355 -1.92 6.25 -26.01
N ARG A 356 -3.14 5.78 -25.75
CA ARG A 356 -3.59 5.33 -24.45
C ARG A 356 -4.22 3.95 -24.59
N VAL A 357 -3.80 3.01 -23.74
CA VAL A 357 -4.34 1.66 -23.69
C VAL A 357 -5.07 1.51 -22.37
N ASP A 358 -6.34 1.18 -22.42
CA ASP A 358 -7.25 1.18 -21.28
C ASP A 358 -7.64 -0.24 -20.85
N THR A 359 -7.82 -0.44 -19.55
CA THR A 359 -8.43 -1.64 -18.99
C THR A 359 -9.34 -1.28 -17.81
N LYS A 360 -10.35 -2.11 -17.56
CA LYS A 360 -11.23 -1.92 -16.40
C LYS A 360 -10.76 -2.77 -15.23
N PRO A 361 -10.84 -2.26 -13.99
CA PRO A 361 -10.57 -3.06 -12.80
C PRO A 361 -11.51 -4.27 -12.72
N THR A 362 -10.92 -5.44 -12.42
CA THR A 362 -11.65 -6.70 -12.25
C THR A 362 -11.81 -7.11 -10.79
N HIS A 363 -11.20 -6.36 -9.86
CA HIS A 363 -11.20 -6.70 -8.44
C HIS A 363 -12.57 -6.47 -7.78
N HIS A 364 -12.87 -7.26 -6.74
CA HIS A 364 -14.15 -7.27 -6.02
C HIS A 364 -14.64 -5.88 -5.55
N LYS A 365 -13.75 -5.01 -5.08
CA LYS A 365 -14.13 -3.65 -4.60
C LYS A 365 -14.70 -2.74 -5.69
N ALA A 366 -14.41 -2.98 -6.96
CA ALA A 366 -15.01 -2.21 -8.06
C ALA A 366 -16.51 -2.48 -8.18
N PHE A 367 -16.98 -3.64 -7.72
CA PHE A 367 -18.37 -4.10 -7.80
C PHE A 367 -19.13 -4.00 -6.47
N ASP A 368 -18.45 -3.64 -5.37
CA ASP A 368 -19.06 -3.54 -4.05
C ASP A 368 -19.96 -2.31 -3.93
N GLN A 369 -21.26 -2.51 -4.06
CA GLN A 369 -22.27 -1.45 -3.92
C GLN A 369 -22.36 -0.86 -2.50
N THR A 370 -21.77 -1.51 -1.51
CA THR A 370 -21.77 -1.01 -0.12
C THR A 370 -20.60 -0.07 0.15
N ASP A 371 -19.61 0.01 -0.76
CA ASP A 371 -18.50 0.95 -0.68
C ASP A 371 -19.00 2.39 -0.89
N ALA A 372 -18.68 3.28 0.03
CA ALA A 372 -19.01 4.71 -0.09
C ALA A 372 -18.45 5.38 -1.35
N LEU A 373 -17.40 4.84 -1.94
CA LEU A 373 -16.76 5.30 -3.17
C LEU A 373 -17.20 4.50 -4.41
N HIS A 374 -18.20 3.63 -4.30
CA HIS A 374 -18.65 2.77 -5.41
C HIS A 374 -18.96 3.55 -6.69
N ALA A 375 -19.62 4.70 -6.58
CA ALA A 375 -19.98 5.54 -7.74
C ALA A 375 -18.75 6.00 -8.56
N ALA A 376 -17.60 6.21 -7.91
CA ALA A 376 -16.34 6.53 -8.57
C ALA A 376 -15.63 5.25 -9.05
N ARG A 377 -15.50 4.23 -8.18
CA ARG A 377 -14.78 2.98 -8.48
C ARG A 377 -15.41 2.17 -9.61
N SER A 378 -16.74 2.17 -9.73
CA SER A 378 -17.43 1.46 -10.82
C SER A 378 -17.18 2.06 -12.20
N LYS A 379 -16.73 3.31 -12.26
CA LYS A 379 -16.35 4.01 -13.50
C LYS A 379 -14.86 3.98 -13.78
N GLU A 380 -14.07 3.52 -12.81
CA GLU A 380 -12.60 3.54 -12.86
C GLU A 380 -12.07 2.83 -14.10
N VAL A 381 -11.13 3.47 -14.77
CA VAL A 381 -10.36 2.93 -15.88
C VAL A 381 -8.87 3.07 -15.54
N THR A 382 -8.14 1.98 -15.62
CA THR A 382 -6.68 2.00 -15.54
C THR A 382 -6.10 2.10 -16.94
N SER A 383 -5.22 3.07 -17.16
CA SER A 383 -4.67 3.39 -18.47
C SER A 383 -3.15 3.33 -18.46
N LEU A 384 -2.57 2.80 -19.54
CA LEU A 384 -1.17 2.98 -19.87
C LEU A 384 -1.08 4.07 -20.95
N TRP A 385 -0.47 5.19 -20.59
CA TRP A 385 -0.22 6.32 -21.47
C TRP A 385 1.16 6.16 -22.12
N ARG A 386 1.21 6.09 -23.43
CA ARG A 386 2.46 6.09 -24.20
C ARG A 386 2.82 7.53 -24.51
N LEU A 387 3.95 7.97 -23.98
CA LEU A 387 4.45 9.35 -24.09
C LEU A 387 5.73 9.35 -24.92
N ALA A 388 5.94 10.39 -25.71
CA ALA A 388 7.18 10.64 -26.43
C ALA A 388 7.58 12.12 -26.35
N LEU A 389 8.81 12.42 -26.71
CA LEU A 389 9.27 13.79 -26.90
C LEU A 389 8.46 14.47 -28.03
N LYS A 390 8.16 15.78 -27.88
CA LYS A 390 7.53 16.59 -28.94
C LYS A 390 8.45 16.78 -30.11
#